data_0335d2cac22cb67f4a48de11467ccfd1
#
_entry.id   0335d2cac22cb67f4a48de11467ccfd1
#
_cell.length_a   1.000
_cell.length_b   1.000
_cell.length_c   1.000
_cell.angle_alpha   90.00
_cell.angle_beta   90.00
_cell.angle_gamma   90.00
#
_symmetry.space_group_name_H-M   'P 1'
#
loop_
_entity.id
_entity.type
_entity.pdbx_description
1 polymer ?
#
loop_
_entity_poly.entity_id
_entity_poly.type
_entity_poly.pdbx_seq_one_letter_code
_entity_poly.pdbx_strand_id
1 'polypeptide(L)'
;MNNVTANLIVAQLLFLESEDPNKDISFYINSPGGSVTAGMAIYDTMQYIKCDVSTICLGMAASMGAFLLAGGTKGKRFALPNSTIMIHQPSGGAQGQATEIQIVADHIAKTKRTLNEILAANTGQPLEVVEKDTDRDNYMSAEEALAYGLIDGVVT
;
A
#
# COMPACT_ATOMS: atom_id res chain seq x y z
N MET A 1 6.17 6.17 7.78
CA MET A 1 7.04 5.50 6.77
C MET A 1 7.94 6.54 6.15
N ASN A 2 9.22 6.30 6.17
CA ASN A 2 10.25 7.18 5.60
C ASN A 2 11.33 6.34 4.89
N ASN A 3 12.29 6.99 4.25
CA ASN A 3 13.32 6.29 3.48
C ASN A 3 14.19 5.38 4.33
N VAL A 4 14.50 5.76 5.56
CA VAL A 4 15.31 4.92 6.46
C VAL A 4 14.58 3.62 6.79
N THR A 5 13.33 3.73 7.21
CA THR A 5 12.48 2.57 7.52
C THR A 5 12.27 1.69 6.28
N ALA A 6 12.00 2.33 5.12
CA ALA A 6 11.81 1.62 3.87
C ALA A 6 13.05 0.85 3.45
N ASN A 7 14.24 1.44 3.59
CA ASN A 7 15.49 0.77 3.25
C ASN A 7 15.75 -0.44 4.14
N LEU A 8 15.41 -0.37 5.42
CA LEU A 8 15.52 -1.50 6.33
C LEU A 8 14.58 -2.64 5.91
N ILE A 9 13.34 -2.32 5.56
CA ILE A 9 12.35 -3.31 5.12
C ILE A 9 12.78 -3.94 3.78
N VAL A 10 13.23 -3.13 2.83
CA VAL A 10 13.73 -3.61 1.54
C VAL A 10 14.90 -4.57 1.76
N ALA A 11 15.86 -4.20 2.63
CA ALA A 11 17.00 -5.06 2.95
C ALA A 11 16.55 -6.39 3.57
N GLN A 12 15.56 -6.36 4.47
CA GLN A 12 15.02 -7.56 5.09
C GLN A 12 14.31 -8.47 4.07
N LEU A 13 13.53 -7.89 3.16
CA LEU A 13 12.86 -8.65 2.10
C LEU A 13 13.88 -9.36 1.20
N LEU A 14 14.92 -8.65 0.78
CA LEU A 14 15.98 -9.21 -0.05
C LEU A 14 16.78 -10.28 0.70
N PHE A 15 17.04 -10.07 1.97
CA PHE A 15 17.71 -11.04 2.82
C PHE A 15 16.91 -12.33 2.96
N LEU A 16 15.63 -12.21 3.27
CA LEU A 16 14.75 -13.38 3.42
C LEU A 16 14.63 -14.18 2.12
N GLU A 17 14.56 -13.49 0.99
CA GLU A 17 14.59 -14.18 -0.31
C GLU A 17 15.89 -14.97 -0.49
N SER A 18 17.02 -14.39 -0.11
CA SER A 18 18.32 -15.06 -0.24
C SER A 18 18.42 -16.32 0.62
N GLU A 19 17.71 -16.35 1.76
CA GLU A 19 17.71 -17.50 2.65
C GLU A 19 16.89 -18.66 2.07
N ASP A 20 15.71 -18.39 1.54
CA ASP A 20 14.84 -19.39 0.89
C ASP A 20 13.82 -18.71 -0.04
N PRO A 21 14.05 -18.70 -1.35
CA PRO A 21 13.16 -18.04 -2.31
C PRO A 21 11.80 -18.75 -2.48
N ASN A 22 11.63 -19.94 -1.93
CA ASN A 22 10.38 -20.70 -2.05
C ASN A 22 9.48 -20.58 -0.81
N LYS A 23 9.96 -19.91 0.23
CA LYS A 23 9.21 -19.76 1.47
C LYS A 23 8.50 -18.42 1.49
N ASP A 24 7.24 -18.41 1.95
CA ASP A 24 6.48 -17.17 2.11
C ASP A 24 7.12 -16.24 3.12
N ILE A 25 7.06 -14.96 2.85
CA ILE A 25 7.44 -13.91 3.79
C ILE A 25 6.16 -13.39 4.44
N SER A 26 6.11 -13.37 5.77
CA SER A 26 5.01 -12.73 6.50
C SER A 26 5.38 -11.29 6.79
N PHE A 27 4.60 -10.37 6.22
CA PHE A 27 4.80 -8.94 6.36
C PHE A 27 3.67 -8.35 7.22
N TYR A 28 3.99 -8.02 8.46
CA TYR A 28 3.05 -7.44 9.40
C TYR A 28 3.04 -5.92 9.25
N ILE A 29 1.85 -5.34 9.13
CA ILE A 29 1.66 -3.91 8.86
C ILE A 29 0.84 -3.29 9.99
N ASN A 30 1.42 -2.30 10.65
CA ASN A 30 0.74 -1.40 11.58
C ASN A 30 1.31 -0.01 11.32
N SER A 31 0.69 0.75 10.44
CA SER A 31 1.26 1.99 9.94
C SER A 31 0.16 3.00 9.55
N PRO A 32 0.34 4.28 9.92
CA PRO A 32 -0.54 5.35 9.45
C PRO A 32 -0.19 5.81 8.03
N GLY A 33 0.81 5.20 7.40
CA GLY A 33 1.31 5.59 6.09
C GLY A 33 2.59 6.40 6.17
N GLY A 34 2.77 7.32 5.23
CA GLY A 34 3.95 8.17 5.14
C GLY A 34 4.35 8.47 3.71
N SER A 35 5.65 8.55 3.46
CA SER A 35 6.20 8.88 2.15
C SER A 35 5.77 7.90 1.06
N VAL A 36 5.23 8.42 -0.03
CA VAL A 36 4.84 7.63 -1.20
C VAL A 36 6.04 6.94 -1.82
N THR A 37 7.15 7.66 -2.01
CA THR A 37 8.36 7.05 -2.61
C THR A 37 8.95 5.95 -1.74
N ALA A 38 8.92 6.12 -0.42
CA ALA A 38 9.35 5.08 0.51
C ALA A 38 8.45 3.84 0.42
N GLY A 39 7.14 4.05 0.38
CA GLY A 39 6.17 2.97 0.21
C GLY A 39 6.30 2.25 -1.12
N MET A 40 6.55 2.98 -2.21
CA MET A 40 6.75 2.38 -3.53
C MET A 40 8.02 1.55 -3.60
N ALA A 41 9.08 1.94 -2.90
CA ALA A 41 10.29 1.14 -2.81
C ALA A 41 10.01 -0.24 -2.18
N ILE A 42 9.21 -0.26 -1.12
CA ILE A 42 8.79 -1.51 -0.49
C ILE A 42 7.89 -2.32 -1.43
N TYR A 43 6.89 -1.67 -2.01
CA TYR A 43 5.94 -2.32 -2.91
C TYR A 43 6.65 -2.98 -4.10
N ASP A 44 7.53 -2.24 -4.78
CA ASP A 44 8.26 -2.77 -5.93
C ASP A 44 9.15 -3.94 -5.52
N THR A 45 9.77 -3.89 -4.34
CA THR A 45 10.58 -5.00 -3.83
C THR A 45 9.71 -6.23 -3.56
N MET A 46 8.52 -6.05 -2.97
CA MET A 46 7.57 -7.15 -2.77
C MET A 46 7.20 -7.83 -4.08
N GLN A 47 7.04 -7.06 -5.16
CA GLN A 47 6.72 -7.61 -6.48
C GLN A 47 7.94 -8.22 -7.17
N TYR A 48 9.14 -7.70 -6.91
CA TYR A 48 10.39 -8.11 -7.54
C TYR A 48 10.90 -9.46 -7.05
N ILE A 49 10.82 -9.72 -5.75
CA ILE A 49 11.33 -10.96 -5.15
C ILE A 49 10.49 -12.17 -5.56
N LYS A 50 11.10 -13.36 -5.49
CA LYS A 50 10.44 -14.62 -5.86
C LYS A 50 9.49 -15.14 -4.79
N CYS A 51 9.76 -14.84 -3.53
CA CYS A 51 8.90 -15.25 -2.42
C CYS A 51 7.50 -14.64 -2.57
N ASP A 52 6.48 -15.41 -2.22
CA ASP A 52 5.17 -14.82 -1.96
C ASP A 52 5.23 -14.01 -0.67
N VAL A 53 4.58 -12.85 -0.67
CA VAL A 53 4.52 -11.98 0.50
C VAL A 53 3.11 -11.99 1.05
N SER A 54 2.95 -12.62 2.22
CA SER A 54 1.69 -12.59 2.96
C SER A 54 1.66 -11.32 3.79
N THR A 55 0.63 -10.49 3.60
CA THR A 55 0.47 -9.24 4.35
C THR A 55 -0.59 -9.41 5.43
N ILE A 56 -0.31 -8.91 6.62
CA ILE A 56 -1.23 -9.01 7.76
C ILE A 56 -1.31 -7.66 8.46
N CYS A 57 -2.50 -7.06 8.49
CA CYS A 57 -2.72 -5.81 9.22
C CYS A 57 -2.95 -6.07 10.70
N LEU A 58 -2.19 -5.36 11.53
CA LEU A 58 -2.34 -5.30 12.98
C LEU A 58 -2.69 -3.84 13.33
N GLY A 59 -3.76 -3.60 14.05
CA GLY A 59 -4.13 -2.26 14.47
C GLY A 59 -4.61 -1.38 13.31
N MET A 60 -3.70 -0.81 12.54
CA MET A 60 -4.06 0.11 11.46
C MET A 60 -3.18 -0.08 10.22
N ALA A 61 -3.81 -0.04 9.06
CA ALA A 61 -3.11 0.14 7.79
C ALA A 61 -3.77 1.30 7.05
N ALA A 62 -3.12 2.44 7.06
CA ALA A 62 -3.68 3.66 6.47
C ALA A 62 -2.78 4.19 5.36
N SER A 63 -3.40 4.75 4.31
CA SER A 63 -2.67 5.39 3.22
C SER A 63 -1.70 4.41 2.54
N MET A 64 -0.40 4.70 2.53
CA MET A 64 0.60 3.78 1.98
C MET A 64 0.62 2.44 2.72
N GLY A 65 0.23 2.40 3.99
CA GLY A 65 0.07 1.14 4.72
C GLY A 65 -1.01 0.25 4.13
N ALA A 66 -2.16 0.83 3.80
CA ALA A 66 -3.24 0.11 3.12
C ALA A 66 -2.83 -0.33 1.71
N PHE A 67 -2.09 0.51 1.00
CA PHE A 67 -1.55 0.20 -0.32
C PHE A 67 -0.64 -1.04 -0.28
N LEU A 68 0.27 -1.09 0.69
CA LEU A 68 1.15 -2.25 0.87
C LEU A 68 0.38 -3.50 1.29
N LEU A 69 -0.63 -3.36 2.15
CA LEU A 69 -1.48 -4.46 2.57
C LEU A 69 -2.16 -5.11 1.37
N ALA A 70 -2.76 -4.30 0.51
CA ALA A 70 -3.42 -4.77 -0.71
C ALA A 70 -2.42 -5.30 -1.76
N GLY A 71 -1.15 -4.91 -1.64
CA GLY A 71 -0.06 -5.32 -2.53
C GLY A 71 0.54 -6.68 -2.22
N GLY A 72 0.10 -7.36 -1.18
CA GLY A 72 0.52 -8.71 -0.88
C GLY A 72 0.09 -9.70 -1.96
N THR A 73 0.63 -10.91 -1.89
CA THR A 73 0.28 -11.98 -2.83
C THR A 73 -1.20 -12.32 -2.70
N LYS A 74 -1.90 -12.38 -3.84
CA LYS A 74 -3.33 -12.70 -3.88
C LYS A 74 -3.61 -14.01 -3.16
N GLY A 75 -4.62 -14.01 -2.30
CA GLY A 75 -4.99 -15.13 -1.44
C GLY A 75 -4.25 -15.14 -0.10
N LYS A 76 -3.27 -14.25 0.07
CA LYS A 76 -2.40 -14.21 1.27
C LYS A 76 -2.38 -12.85 1.96
N ARG A 77 -3.46 -12.08 1.84
CA ARG A 77 -3.60 -10.75 2.44
C ARG A 77 -4.65 -10.81 3.54
N PHE A 78 -4.27 -10.43 4.75
CA PHE A 78 -5.11 -10.63 5.94
C PHE A 78 -5.15 -9.41 6.84
N ALA A 79 -6.14 -9.35 7.72
CA ALA A 79 -6.23 -8.39 8.80
C ALA A 79 -6.79 -9.06 10.05
N LEU A 80 -6.34 -8.61 11.22
CA LEU A 80 -6.92 -9.01 12.49
C LEU A 80 -8.29 -8.34 12.65
N PRO A 81 -9.22 -8.94 13.46
CA PRO A 81 -10.63 -8.52 13.47
C PRO A 81 -10.89 -7.07 13.84
N ASN A 82 -10.04 -6.48 14.68
CA ASN A 82 -10.21 -5.10 15.15
C ASN A 82 -9.33 -4.10 14.43
N SER A 83 -8.78 -4.49 13.27
CA SER A 83 -7.95 -3.60 12.46
C SER A 83 -8.78 -2.55 11.77
N THR A 84 -8.17 -1.38 11.56
CA THR A 84 -8.72 -0.29 10.76
C THR A 84 -7.89 -0.16 9.50
N ILE A 85 -8.54 -0.13 8.34
CA ILE A 85 -7.89 0.07 7.06
C ILE A 85 -8.43 1.38 6.47
N MET A 86 -7.55 2.26 6.00
CA MET A 86 -7.96 3.55 5.46
C MET A 86 -7.27 3.80 4.13
N ILE A 87 -8.07 4.12 3.13
CA ILE A 87 -7.57 4.53 1.82
C ILE A 87 -7.87 5.99 1.58
N HIS A 88 -6.95 6.67 0.92
CA HIS A 88 -7.12 8.04 0.45
C HIS A 88 -6.09 8.33 -0.66
N GLN A 89 -6.32 9.43 -1.39
CA GLN A 89 -5.39 9.85 -2.42
C GLN A 89 -4.14 10.48 -1.80
N PRO A 90 -2.99 10.44 -2.50
CA PRO A 90 -1.82 11.14 -2.03
C PRO A 90 -2.08 12.64 -2.00
N SER A 91 -1.53 13.30 -0.99
CA SER A 91 -1.58 14.74 -0.86
C SER A 91 -0.18 15.33 -0.96
N GLY A 92 -0.12 16.61 -1.29
CA GLY A 92 1.14 17.30 -1.38
C GLY A 92 0.90 18.78 -1.63
N GLY A 93 1.99 19.52 -1.62
CA GLY A 93 1.94 20.96 -1.86
C GLY A 93 3.21 21.44 -2.53
N ALA A 94 3.17 22.65 -3.07
CA ALA A 94 4.30 23.27 -3.74
C ALA A 94 4.31 24.76 -3.42
N GLN A 95 5.53 25.32 -3.39
CA GLN A 95 5.79 26.76 -3.27
C GLN A 95 6.77 27.15 -4.37
N GLY A 96 6.70 28.39 -4.78
CA GLY A 96 7.59 28.94 -5.80
C GLY A 96 6.84 29.58 -6.94
N GLN A 97 7.48 29.64 -8.12
CA GLN A 97 6.89 30.24 -9.31
C GLN A 97 5.80 29.32 -9.89
N ALA A 98 4.90 29.92 -10.69
CA ALA A 98 3.75 29.21 -11.27
C ALA A 98 4.16 27.97 -12.07
N THR A 99 5.27 28.04 -12.82
CA THR A 99 5.79 26.91 -13.58
C THR A 99 6.27 25.77 -12.70
N GLU A 100 6.90 26.09 -11.57
CA GLU A 100 7.36 25.09 -10.60
C GLU A 100 6.17 24.41 -9.91
N ILE A 101 5.17 25.19 -9.53
CA ILE A 101 3.93 24.67 -8.93
C ILE A 101 3.23 23.73 -9.90
N GLN A 102 3.19 24.08 -11.20
CA GLN A 102 2.57 23.24 -12.22
C GLN A 102 3.31 21.91 -12.39
N ILE A 103 4.64 21.92 -12.38
CA ILE A 103 5.45 20.70 -12.47
C ILE A 103 5.15 19.76 -11.30
N VAL A 104 5.08 20.29 -10.07
CA VAL A 104 4.77 19.49 -8.89
C VAL A 104 3.33 18.98 -8.95
N ALA A 105 2.38 19.81 -9.36
CA ALA A 105 0.97 19.40 -9.49
C ALA A 105 0.82 18.26 -10.50
N ASP A 106 1.51 18.33 -11.65
CA ASP A 106 1.49 17.29 -12.68
C ASP A 106 2.11 16.00 -12.15
N HIS A 107 3.18 16.09 -11.37
CA HIS A 107 3.82 14.92 -10.76
C HIS A 107 2.89 14.24 -9.74
N ILE A 108 2.23 15.03 -8.88
CA ILE A 108 1.26 14.51 -7.92
C ILE A 108 0.10 13.82 -8.63
N ALA A 109 -0.41 14.40 -9.72
CA ALA A 109 -1.49 13.81 -10.50
C ALA A 109 -1.09 12.46 -11.11
N LYS A 110 0.13 12.36 -11.65
CA LYS A 110 0.67 11.08 -12.17
C LYS A 110 0.81 10.04 -11.09
N THR A 111 1.34 10.42 -9.94
CA THR A 111 1.51 9.53 -8.79
C THR A 111 0.16 9.02 -8.30
N LYS A 112 -0.82 9.90 -8.17
CA LYS A 112 -2.19 9.53 -7.80
C LYS A 112 -2.77 8.52 -8.78
N ARG A 113 -2.63 8.76 -10.07
CA ARG A 113 -3.13 7.84 -11.10
C ARG A 113 -2.48 6.47 -11.00
N THR A 114 -1.16 6.43 -10.86
CA THR A 114 -0.41 5.17 -10.73
C THR A 114 -0.87 4.38 -9.50
N LEU A 115 -0.99 5.04 -8.35
CA LEU A 115 -1.43 4.40 -7.12
C LEU A 115 -2.86 3.86 -7.27
N ASN A 116 -3.76 4.63 -7.86
CA ASN A 116 -5.15 4.20 -8.06
C ASN A 116 -5.26 3.04 -9.04
N GLU A 117 -4.47 3.04 -10.11
CA GLU A 117 -4.44 1.94 -11.07
C GLU A 117 -3.95 0.64 -10.42
N ILE A 118 -2.89 0.71 -9.63
CA ILE A 118 -2.37 -0.45 -8.89
C ILE A 118 -3.40 -0.94 -7.87
N LEU A 119 -4.00 -0.02 -7.12
CA LEU A 119 -5.01 -0.37 -6.12
C LEU A 119 -6.25 -1.01 -6.77
N ALA A 120 -6.69 -0.47 -7.91
CA ALA A 120 -7.79 -1.05 -8.68
C ALA A 120 -7.46 -2.50 -9.11
N ALA A 121 -6.26 -2.73 -9.65
CA ALA A 121 -5.81 -4.06 -10.04
C ALA A 121 -5.76 -5.02 -8.85
N ASN A 122 -5.26 -4.56 -7.70
CA ASN A 122 -5.09 -5.40 -6.52
C ASN A 122 -6.40 -5.70 -5.78
N THR A 123 -7.40 -4.82 -5.90
CA THR A 123 -8.70 -5.00 -5.23
C THR A 123 -9.77 -5.61 -6.15
N GLY A 124 -9.57 -5.56 -7.46
CA GLY A 124 -10.59 -5.95 -8.41
C GLY A 124 -11.69 -4.91 -8.62
N GLN A 125 -11.52 -3.72 -8.04
CA GLN A 125 -12.47 -2.63 -8.22
C GLN A 125 -12.20 -1.88 -9.53
N PRO A 126 -13.24 -1.33 -10.20
CA PRO A 126 -13.03 -0.44 -11.33
C PRO A 126 -12.24 0.81 -10.92
N LEU A 127 -11.42 1.33 -11.83
CA LEU A 127 -10.58 2.50 -11.54
C LEU A 127 -11.41 3.70 -11.06
N GLU A 128 -12.55 3.98 -11.70
CA GLU A 128 -13.42 5.09 -11.31
C GLU A 128 -13.99 4.94 -9.90
N VAL A 129 -14.21 3.70 -9.44
CA VAL A 129 -14.65 3.43 -8.06
C VAL A 129 -13.52 3.74 -7.08
N VAL A 130 -12.30 3.30 -7.38
CA VAL A 130 -11.14 3.59 -6.54
C VAL A 130 -10.87 5.09 -6.47
N GLU A 131 -10.93 5.79 -7.60
CA GLU A 131 -10.74 7.24 -7.66
C GLU A 131 -11.75 7.97 -6.75
N LYS A 132 -13.01 7.56 -6.80
CA LYS A 132 -14.08 8.13 -5.97
C LYS A 132 -13.84 7.82 -4.49
N ASP A 133 -13.53 6.56 -4.17
CA ASP A 133 -13.43 6.10 -2.79
C ASP A 133 -12.16 6.61 -2.09
N THR A 134 -11.14 7.00 -2.85
CA THR A 134 -9.91 7.58 -2.31
C THR A 134 -9.90 9.11 -2.31
N ASP A 135 -10.94 9.75 -2.85
CA ASP A 135 -11.01 11.22 -2.89
C ASP A 135 -10.99 11.84 -1.49
N ARG A 136 -11.57 11.15 -0.52
CA ARG A 136 -11.55 11.51 0.91
C ARG A 136 -11.06 10.33 1.72
N ASP A 137 -10.69 10.57 2.97
CA ASP A 137 -10.33 9.51 3.89
C ASP A 137 -11.50 8.51 4.01
N ASN A 138 -11.25 7.27 3.65
CA ASN A 138 -12.25 6.22 3.64
C ASN A 138 -11.81 5.12 4.61
N TYR A 139 -12.41 5.12 5.80
CA TYR A 139 -12.09 4.17 6.86
C TYR A 139 -12.94 2.90 6.70
N MET A 140 -12.28 1.76 6.80
CA MET A 140 -12.91 0.45 6.68
C MET A 140 -12.54 -0.43 7.88
N SER A 141 -13.51 -1.22 8.34
CA SER A 141 -13.24 -2.36 9.21
C SER A 141 -12.54 -3.47 8.42
N ALA A 142 -12.04 -4.48 9.12
CA ALA A 142 -11.44 -5.64 8.45
C ALA A 142 -12.42 -6.31 7.48
N GLU A 143 -13.67 -6.46 7.87
CA GLU A 143 -14.71 -7.09 7.05
C GLU A 143 -15.08 -6.23 5.83
N GLU A 144 -15.16 -4.92 6.01
CA GLU A 144 -15.39 -3.99 4.90
C GLU A 144 -14.22 -4.01 3.92
N ALA A 145 -12.99 -4.07 4.41
CA ALA A 145 -11.79 -4.20 3.58
C ALA A 145 -11.78 -5.52 2.80
N LEU A 146 -12.24 -6.60 3.42
CA LEU A 146 -12.39 -7.89 2.74
C LEU A 146 -13.40 -7.80 1.59
N ALA A 147 -14.56 -7.21 1.85
CA ALA A 147 -15.59 -7.03 0.83
C ALA A 147 -15.11 -6.11 -0.32
N TYR A 148 -14.30 -5.12 0.00
CA TYR A 148 -13.73 -4.21 -1.00
C TYR A 148 -12.66 -4.89 -1.88
N GLY A 149 -11.97 -5.89 -1.38
CA GLY A 149 -10.90 -6.59 -2.09
C GLY A 149 -9.49 -6.18 -1.66
N LEU A 150 -9.37 -5.39 -0.60
CA LEU A 150 -8.07 -4.98 -0.05
C LEU A 150 -7.34 -6.15 0.61
N ILE A 151 -8.09 -7.08 1.15
CA ILE A 151 -7.57 -8.29 1.80
C ILE A 151 -8.34 -9.52 1.33
N ASP A 152 -7.82 -10.69 1.66
CA ASP A 152 -8.38 -11.99 1.26
C ASP A 152 -9.05 -12.72 2.43
N GLY A 153 -8.79 -12.31 3.66
CA GLY A 153 -9.41 -12.92 4.83
C GLY A 153 -9.20 -12.11 6.10
N VAL A 154 -10.06 -12.38 7.07
CA VAL A 154 -9.94 -11.85 8.43
C VAL A 154 -9.49 -13.00 9.31
N VAL A 155 -8.38 -12.80 10.04
CA VAL A 155 -7.81 -13.84 10.91
C VAL A 155 -8.45 -13.74 12.29
N THR A 156 -9.01 -14.82 12.75
CA THR A 156 -9.63 -14.90 14.08
C THR A 156 -8.79 -15.75 15.04
#